data_1f2770529e535b17ad94a616ca313e74
#
_entry.id   1f2770529e535b17ad94a616ca313e74
#
_cell.length_a   1.000
_cell.length_b   1.000
_cell.length_c   1.000
_cell.angle_alpha   90.00
_cell.angle_beta   90.00
_cell.angle_gamma   90.00
#
_symmetry.space_group_name_H-M   'P 1'
#
loop_
_entity.id
_entity.type
_entity.pdbx_description
1 polymer ?
#
loop_
_entity_poly.entity_id
_entity_poly.type
_entity_poly.pdbx_seq_one_letter_code
_entity_poly.pdbx_strand_id
1 'polypeptide(L)'
;MAVGMVWVFSASAFKSQRTATTFLVTQLVGGGIGVAVMLALSQTEVSALRDNPRALQVLYVLSLILLGMVFFFPAINHAHRWIRIWHLSLQPSELFKPLSVLITAWWMVQHRDAWLRRQDSIPKLLLLFAILMLPLGLILREPDFGTTFLILAVALLVTFLGGAPRWIFAIATPALGAVGFAFVWFEPYRRARVLSFLNPAADPLGKGHQALQSLIAVGNGGLFGVGLGGSMQKLNYLPEAHTDFIYAVIAEEAGLVGSVLVLALFVGVLWRGYRVARRVRDSFLKLCAMGLTLLLVIQALMNLSVVLSLAPNKGIPLPFISYGGNSLIASLASLGLLLAISKEASE
;
A
#
# COMPACT_ATOMS: atom_id res chain seq x y z
N MET A 1 -12.70 -6.63 5.93
CA MET A 1 -12.80 -7.71 4.93
C MET A 1 -14.26 -7.97 4.52
N ALA A 2 -15.20 -8.32 5.40
CA ALA A 2 -16.61 -8.51 5.05
C ALA A 2 -17.21 -7.29 4.32
N VAL A 3 -16.97 -6.09 4.82
CA VAL A 3 -17.35 -4.83 4.19
C VAL A 3 -16.80 -4.74 2.75
N GLY A 4 -15.51 -5.05 2.54
CA GLY A 4 -14.90 -5.05 1.20
C GLY A 4 -15.56 -6.03 0.22
N MET A 5 -15.93 -7.22 0.69
CA MET A 5 -16.59 -8.22 -0.16
C MET A 5 -17.95 -7.72 -0.69
N VAL A 6 -18.73 -7.05 0.17
CA VAL A 6 -20.03 -6.47 -0.23
C VAL A 6 -19.85 -5.43 -1.33
N TRP A 7 -18.91 -4.50 -1.18
CA TRP A 7 -18.68 -3.47 -2.19
C TRP A 7 -17.95 -3.97 -3.44
N VAL A 8 -17.04 -4.95 -3.33
CA VAL A 8 -16.47 -5.61 -4.51
C VAL A 8 -17.56 -6.28 -5.31
N PHE A 9 -18.48 -6.99 -4.67
CA PHE A 9 -19.63 -7.58 -5.33
C PHE A 9 -20.52 -6.51 -5.97
N SER A 10 -20.89 -5.46 -5.24
CA SER A 10 -21.67 -4.35 -5.77
C SER A 10 -21.00 -3.68 -6.97
N ALA A 11 -19.71 -3.36 -6.88
CA ALA A 11 -18.96 -2.71 -7.96
C ALA A 11 -18.76 -3.59 -9.21
N SER A 12 -18.85 -4.91 -9.07
CA SER A 12 -18.62 -5.87 -10.17
C SER A 12 -19.89 -6.47 -10.77
N ALA A 13 -21.02 -6.36 -10.07
CA ALA A 13 -22.29 -7.01 -10.45
C ALA A 13 -22.81 -6.63 -11.85
N PHE A 14 -22.44 -5.46 -12.33
CA PHE A 14 -22.93 -4.92 -13.61
C PHE A 14 -22.16 -5.41 -14.85
N LYS A 15 -20.91 -5.86 -14.74
CA LYS A 15 -20.13 -6.32 -15.92
C LYS A 15 -20.71 -7.58 -16.59
N SER A 16 -21.14 -8.52 -15.84
CA SER A 16 -22.03 -9.67 -16.10
C SER A 16 -22.12 -10.47 -14.79
N GLN A 17 -23.21 -11.17 -14.56
CA GLN A 17 -23.38 -12.00 -13.38
C GLN A 17 -22.26 -13.05 -13.23
N ARG A 18 -21.77 -13.58 -14.36
CA ARG A 18 -20.64 -14.54 -14.42
C ARG A 18 -19.30 -13.88 -14.04
N THR A 19 -19.08 -12.63 -14.38
CA THR A 19 -17.87 -11.88 -14.04
C THR A 19 -17.88 -11.48 -12.57
N ALA A 20 -19.02 -11.04 -12.03
CA ALA A 20 -19.17 -10.68 -10.63
C ALA A 20 -18.90 -11.86 -9.69
N THR A 21 -19.44 -13.06 -10.00
CA THR A 21 -19.17 -14.28 -9.24
C THR A 21 -17.69 -14.67 -9.31
N THR A 22 -17.05 -14.53 -10.45
CA THR A 22 -15.60 -14.80 -10.58
C THR A 22 -14.76 -13.86 -9.71
N PHE A 23 -15.07 -12.57 -9.69
CA PHE A 23 -14.37 -11.62 -8.81
C PHE A 23 -14.60 -11.92 -7.33
N LEU A 24 -15.84 -12.23 -6.95
CA LEU A 24 -16.15 -12.61 -5.58
C LEU A 24 -15.40 -13.89 -5.15
N VAL A 25 -15.40 -14.93 -5.97
CA VAL A 25 -14.69 -16.19 -5.69
C VAL A 25 -13.18 -15.93 -5.58
N THR A 26 -12.59 -15.17 -6.49
CA THR A 26 -11.16 -14.82 -6.42
C THR A 26 -10.82 -14.04 -5.15
N GLN A 27 -11.70 -13.11 -4.76
CA GLN A 27 -11.52 -12.32 -3.53
C GLN A 27 -11.68 -13.21 -2.27
N LEU A 28 -12.62 -14.15 -2.27
CA LEU A 28 -12.82 -15.13 -1.18
C LEU A 28 -11.61 -16.05 -1.05
N VAL A 29 -11.10 -16.58 -2.16
CA VAL A 29 -9.90 -17.45 -2.16
C VAL A 29 -8.68 -16.64 -1.66
N GLY A 30 -8.44 -15.45 -2.22
CA GLY A 30 -7.36 -14.56 -1.75
C GLY A 30 -7.52 -14.19 -0.28
N GLY A 31 -8.75 -13.94 0.18
CA GLY A 31 -9.06 -13.67 1.57
C GLY A 31 -8.80 -14.87 2.48
N GLY A 32 -9.19 -16.08 2.06
CA GLY A 32 -8.93 -17.32 2.80
C GLY A 32 -7.44 -17.61 2.95
N ILE A 33 -6.69 -17.49 1.85
CA ILE A 33 -5.22 -17.60 1.88
C ILE A 33 -4.62 -16.52 2.79
N GLY A 34 -5.07 -15.28 2.66
CA GLY A 34 -4.59 -14.18 3.49
C GLY A 34 -4.85 -14.38 4.97
N VAL A 35 -6.02 -14.90 5.36
CA VAL A 35 -6.34 -15.26 6.76
C VAL A 35 -5.44 -16.40 7.25
N ALA A 36 -5.21 -17.43 6.44
CA ALA A 36 -4.30 -18.52 6.80
C ALA A 36 -2.86 -17.98 7.02
N VAL A 37 -2.37 -17.11 6.13
CA VAL A 37 -1.07 -16.43 6.28
C VAL A 37 -1.05 -15.55 7.53
N MET A 38 -2.11 -14.78 7.79
CA MET A 38 -2.23 -13.95 9.00
C MET A 38 -2.13 -14.79 10.27
N LEU A 39 -2.85 -15.89 10.33
CA LEU A 39 -2.85 -16.80 11.49
C LEU A 39 -1.48 -17.48 11.65
N ALA A 40 -0.86 -17.94 10.58
CA ALA A 40 0.48 -18.51 10.60
C ALA A 40 1.51 -17.49 11.13
N LEU A 41 1.54 -16.28 10.55
CA LEU A 41 2.45 -15.22 10.97
C LEU A 41 2.16 -14.72 12.41
N SER A 42 0.92 -14.78 12.87
CA SER A 42 0.58 -14.43 14.26
C SER A 42 1.12 -15.40 15.31
N GLN A 43 1.64 -16.54 14.90
CA GLN A 43 2.28 -17.56 15.76
C GLN A 43 3.81 -17.47 15.71
N THR A 44 4.39 -16.61 14.86
CA THR A 44 5.84 -16.46 14.72
C THR A 44 6.40 -15.53 15.79
N GLU A 45 7.62 -15.81 16.24
CA GLU A 45 8.40 -14.90 17.09
C GLU A 45 9.10 -13.88 16.21
N VAL A 46 8.55 -12.67 16.13
CA VAL A 46 9.13 -11.60 15.30
C VAL A 46 10.47 -11.13 15.85
N SER A 47 10.66 -11.18 17.15
CA SER A 47 11.93 -10.89 17.83
C SER A 47 13.10 -11.76 17.33
N ALA A 48 12.84 -13.01 16.97
CA ALA A 48 13.85 -13.91 16.40
C ALA A 48 14.49 -13.37 15.10
N LEU A 49 13.80 -12.54 14.33
CA LEU A 49 14.35 -11.89 13.15
C LEU A 49 15.41 -10.83 13.49
N ARG A 50 15.35 -10.23 14.68
CA ARG A 50 16.39 -9.32 15.18
C ARG A 50 17.69 -10.07 15.42
N ASP A 51 17.61 -11.25 16.05
CA ASP A 51 18.77 -12.02 16.52
C ASP A 51 19.36 -12.90 15.40
N ASN A 52 18.55 -13.27 14.42
CA ASN A 52 18.97 -14.03 13.25
C ASN A 52 18.77 -13.25 11.93
N PRO A 53 19.69 -12.35 11.57
CA PRO A 53 19.60 -11.55 10.35
C PRO A 53 19.62 -12.38 9.06
N ARG A 54 20.08 -13.63 9.11
CA ARG A 54 20.11 -14.53 7.94
C ARG A 54 18.73 -14.73 7.35
N ALA A 55 17.69 -14.85 8.21
CA ALA A 55 16.31 -14.99 7.75
C ALA A 55 15.86 -13.76 6.93
N LEU A 56 16.14 -12.54 7.41
CA LEU A 56 15.84 -11.31 6.67
C LEU A 56 16.65 -11.21 5.37
N GLN A 57 17.92 -11.61 5.39
CA GLN A 57 18.77 -11.62 4.18
C GLN A 57 18.24 -12.61 3.12
N VAL A 58 17.85 -13.82 3.54
CA VAL A 58 17.26 -14.82 2.64
C VAL A 58 15.94 -14.30 2.05
N LEU A 59 15.05 -13.73 2.87
CA LEU A 59 13.80 -13.14 2.40
C LEU A 59 14.03 -11.96 1.45
N TYR A 60 15.05 -11.14 1.71
CA TYR A 60 15.43 -10.05 0.83
C TYR A 60 15.93 -10.56 -0.53
N VAL A 61 16.84 -11.52 -0.55
CA VAL A 61 17.35 -12.12 -1.79
C VAL A 61 16.23 -12.81 -2.56
N LEU A 62 15.37 -13.57 -1.88
CA LEU A 62 14.19 -14.19 -2.49
C LEU A 62 13.26 -13.15 -3.11
N SER A 63 13.03 -12.03 -2.42
CA SER A 63 12.21 -10.94 -2.96
C SER A 63 12.81 -10.31 -4.22
N LEU A 64 14.14 -10.14 -4.27
CA LEU A 64 14.84 -9.67 -5.47
C LEU A 64 14.70 -10.64 -6.64
N ILE A 65 14.84 -11.94 -6.38
CA ILE A 65 14.65 -12.97 -7.39
C ILE A 65 13.22 -12.91 -7.94
N LEU A 66 12.23 -12.85 -7.07
CA LEU A 66 10.82 -12.75 -7.47
C LEU A 66 10.52 -11.47 -8.26
N LEU A 67 11.04 -10.31 -7.82
CA LEU A 67 10.90 -9.04 -8.55
C LEU A 67 11.60 -9.08 -9.91
N GLY A 68 12.76 -9.74 -10.00
CA GLY A 68 13.46 -9.96 -11.28
C GLY A 68 12.72 -10.94 -12.20
N MET A 69 12.12 -11.98 -11.63
CA MET A 69 11.36 -12.97 -12.41
C MET A 69 10.15 -12.40 -13.15
N VAL A 70 9.53 -11.35 -12.63
CA VAL A 70 8.34 -10.71 -13.26
C VAL A 70 8.60 -10.33 -14.71
N PHE A 71 9.83 -9.91 -15.04
CA PHE A 71 10.19 -9.47 -16.39
C PHE A 71 10.22 -10.61 -17.43
N PHE A 72 10.24 -11.86 -17.00
CA PHE A 72 10.15 -13.04 -17.87
C PHE A 72 8.71 -13.48 -18.16
N PHE A 73 7.71 -12.85 -17.50
CA PHE A 73 6.29 -13.14 -17.71
C PHE A 73 5.64 -12.12 -18.64
N PRO A 74 4.54 -12.49 -19.33
CA PRO A 74 3.85 -11.59 -20.25
C PRO A 74 3.36 -10.30 -19.56
N ALA A 75 3.51 -9.17 -20.25
CA ALA A 75 3.00 -7.89 -19.78
C ALA A 75 1.46 -7.88 -19.78
N ILE A 76 0.87 -7.32 -18.75
CA ILE A 76 -0.57 -7.09 -18.63
C ILE A 76 -0.78 -5.59 -18.55
N ASN A 77 -1.61 -5.03 -19.42
CA ASN A 77 -1.82 -3.58 -19.53
C ASN A 77 -0.48 -2.80 -19.65
N HIS A 78 0.43 -3.31 -20.50
CA HIS A 78 1.78 -2.76 -20.72
C HIS A 78 2.70 -2.73 -19.49
N ALA A 79 2.42 -3.55 -18.46
CA ALA A 79 3.23 -3.64 -17.26
C ALA A 79 3.56 -5.09 -16.89
N HIS A 80 4.83 -5.36 -16.57
CA HIS A 80 5.29 -6.63 -16.05
C HIS A 80 5.26 -6.58 -14.52
N ARG A 81 4.13 -6.95 -13.91
CA ARG A 81 3.93 -6.85 -12.44
C ARG A 81 3.54 -8.16 -11.79
N TRP A 82 3.11 -9.15 -12.58
CA TRP A 82 2.54 -10.40 -12.09
C TRP A 82 3.27 -11.62 -12.61
N ILE A 83 3.60 -12.51 -11.70
CA ILE A 83 4.01 -13.88 -12.01
C ILE A 83 2.73 -14.69 -12.11
N ARG A 84 2.35 -15.11 -13.30
CA ARG A 84 1.18 -15.97 -13.51
C ARG A 84 1.59 -17.41 -13.71
N ILE A 85 1.07 -18.27 -12.84
CA ILE A 85 1.23 -19.72 -12.95
C ILE A 85 -0.17 -20.32 -12.88
N TRP A 86 -0.68 -20.78 -14.02
CA TRP A 86 -2.04 -21.31 -14.19
C TRP A 86 -3.09 -20.26 -13.80
N HIS A 87 -3.85 -20.51 -12.72
CA HIS A 87 -4.89 -19.62 -12.20
C HIS A 87 -4.42 -18.69 -11.07
N LEU A 88 -3.17 -18.86 -10.62
CA LEU A 88 -2.59 -18.05 -9.56
C LEU A 88 -1.81 -16.87 -10.16
N SER A 89 -2.02 -15.70 -9.62
CA SER A 89 -1.23 -14.51 -9.94
C SER A 89 -0.58 -14.00 -8.67
N LEU A 90 0.75 -13.90 -8.69
CA LEU A 90 1.55 -13.36 -7.59
C LEU A 90 2.12 -12.01 -8.02
N GLN A 91 1.97 -10.99 -7.17
CA GLN A 91 2.61 -9.69 -7.34
C GLN A 91 3.72 -9.53 -6.29
N PRO A 92 5.00 -9.72 -6.65
CA PRO A 92 6.09 -9.69 -5.69
C PRO A 92 6.26 -8.37 -4.95
N SER A 93 5.95 -7.23 -5.60
CA SER A 93 6.01 -5.90 -4.98
C SER A 93 5.06 -5.77 -3.78
N GLU A 94 3.92 -6.48 -3.77
CA GLU A 94 3.01 -6.52 -2.62
C GLU A 94 3.64 -7.22 -1.41
N LEU A 95 4.34 -8.33 -1.63
CA LEU A 95 5.03 -9.07 -0.57
C LEU A 95 6.25 -8.32 -0.03
N PHE A 96 6.90 -7.53 -0.88
CA PHE A 96 8.05 -6.73 -0.48
C PHE A 96 7.67 -5.58 0.48
N LYS A 97 6.44 -5.08 0.45
CA LYS A 97 5.99 -3.98 1.33
C LYS A 97 6.21 -4.27 2.83
N PRO A 98 5.64 -5.33 3.44
CA PRO A 98 5.90 -5.64 4.84
C PRO A 98 7.36 -6.01 5.10
N LEU A 99 8.04 -6.70 4.17
CA LEU A 99 9.45 -7.05 4.31
C LEU A 99 10.34 -5.79 4.37
N SER A 100 10.06 -4.77 3.57
CA SER A 100 10.80 -3.49 3.60
C SER A 100 10.74 -2.81 4.97
N VAL A 101 9.62 -2.93 5.67
CA VAL A 101 9.47 -2.43 7.05
C VAL A 101 10.37 -3.19 8.00
N LEU A 102 10.36 -4.54 7.94
CA LEU A 102 11.20 -5.38 8.81
C LEU A 102 12.69 -5.09 8.59
N ILE A 103 13.12 -4.99 7.33
CA ILE A 103 14.51 -4.66 6.98
C ILE A 103 14.91 -3.29 7.52
N THR A 104 14.07 -2.27 7.31
CA THR A 104 14.33 -0.92 7.78
C THR A 104 14.41 -0.87 9.31
N ALA A 105 13.47 -1.50 10.01
CA ALA A 105 13.44 -1.56 11.47
C ALA A 105 14.67 -2.28 12.02
N TRP A 106 15.04 -3.42 11.43
CA TRP A 106 16.23 -4.18 11.80
C TRP A 106 17.51 -3.33 11.64
N TRP A 107 17.65 -2.68 10.49
CA TRP A 107 18.80 -1.82 10.21
C TRP A 107 18.94 -0.68 11.20
N MET A 108 17.82 -0.04 11.56
CA MET A 108 17.82 1.07 12.52
C MET A 108 18.27 0.64 13.91
N VAL A 109 17.89 -0.55 14.34
CA VAL A 109 18.28 -1.07 15.67
C VAL A 109 19.72 -1.53 15.68
N GLN A 110 20.20 -2.21 14.65
CA GLN A 110 21.59 -2.66 14.53
C GLN A 110 22.61 -1.52 14.54
N HIS A 111 22.22 -0.35 14.04
CA HIS A 111 23.10 0.81 13.93
C HIS A 111 22.70 1.92 14.90
N ARG A 112 22.04 1.57 16.03
CA ARG A 112 21.52 2.54 16.99
C ARG A 112 22.59 3.50 17.53
N ASP A 113 23.81 3.02 17.77
CA ASP A 113 24.90 3.85 18.25
C ASP A 113 25.32 4.93 17.26
N ALA A 114 25.26 4.64 15.95
CA ALA A 114 25.53 5.62 14.92
C ALA A 114 24.53 6.78 14.96
N TRP A 115 23.25 6.49 15.24
CA TRP A 115 22.20 7.52 15.36
C TRP A 115 22.35 8.35 16.63
N LEU A 116 22.68 7.73 17.76
CA LEU A 116 22.83 8.39 19.06
C LEU A 116 24.09 9.27 19.11
N ARG A 117 25.22 8.75 18.63
CA ARG A 117 26.50 9.48 18.65
C ARG A 117 26.70 10.41 17.48
N ARG A 118 25.79 10.39 16.49
CA ARG A 118 25.86 11.12 15.20
C ARG A 118 27.14 10.84 14.38
N GLN A 119 27.92 9.84 14.79
CA GLN A 119 29.08 9.37 14.05
C GLN A 119 28.62 8.32 13.04
N ASP A 120 29.10 8.43 11.82
CA ASP A 120 28.77 7.52 10.70
C ASP A 120 27.27 7.37 10.38
N SER A 121 26.41 8.30 10.84
CA SER A 121 24.98 8.23 10.56
C SER A 121 24.69 8.37 9.07
N ILE A 122 25.38 9.24 8.35
CA ILE A 122 25.16 9.44 6.90
C ILE A 122 25.54 8.18 6.10
N PRO A 123 26.75 7.59 6.22
CA PRO A 123 27.10 6.37 5.51
C PRO A 123 26.15 5.22 5.78
N LYS A 124 25.72 5.03 7.04
CA LYS A 124 24.78 3.97 7.41
C LYS A 124 23.40 4.19 6.79
N LEU A 125 22.95 5.43 6.73
CA LEU A 125 21.68 5.77 6.11
C LEU A 125 21.73 5.62 4.59
N LEU A 126 22.80 6.09 3.96
CA LEU A 126 23.02 5.90 2.53
C LEU A 126 23.05 4.42 2.15
N LEU A 127 23.68 3.57 2.98
CA LEU A 127 23.72 2.13 2.74
C LEU A 127 22.33 1.49 2.90
N LEU A 128 21.53 1.88 3.91
CA LEU A 128 20.13 1.45 4.03
C LEU A 128 19.34 1.78 2.77
N PHE A 129 19.41 3.04 2.33
CA PHE A 129 18.68 3.44 1.14
C PHE A 129 19.23 2.79 -0.12
N ALA A 130 20.53 2.54 -0.25
CA ALA A 130 21.10 1.78 -1.34
C ALA A 130 20.55 0.33 -1.40
N ILE A 131 20.43 -0.34 -0.24
CA ILE A 131 19.80 -1.66 -0.13
C ILE A 131 18.33 -1.59 -0.58
N LEU A 132 17.57 -0.59 -0.15
CA LEU A 132 16.18 -0.44 -0.54
C LEU A 132 16.01 0.00 -2.01
N MET A 133 16.95 0.76 -2.56
CA MET A 133 16.88 1.24 -3.95
C MET A 133 16.96 0.12 -4.98
N LEU A 134 17.60 -1.00 -4.67
CA LEU A 134 17.67 -2.13 -5.59
C LEU A 134 16.28 -2.73 -5.88
N PRO A 135 15.49 -3.20 -4.89
CA PRO A 135 14.12 -3.65 -5.15
C PRO A 135 13.21 -2.52 -5.63
N LEU A 136 13.36 -1.29 -5.13
CA LEU A 136 12.56 -0.16 -5.59
C LEU A 136 12.84 0.19 -7.05
N GLY A 137 14.07 0.05 -7.52
CA GLY A 137 14.45 0.21 -8.93
C GLY A 137 13.78 -0.82 -9.83
N LEU A 138 13.68 -2.08 -9.37
CA LEU A 138 12.94 -3.12 -10.08
C LEU A 138 11.44 -2.78 -10.14
N ILE A 139 10.82 -2.38 -9.02
CA ILE A 139 9.41 -1.98 -8.95
C ILE A 139 9.14 -0.73 -9.81
N LEU A 140 10.07 0.23 -9.87
CA LEU A 140 9.98 1.37 -10.80
C LEU A 140 10.00 0.94 -12.27
N ARG A 141 10.78 -0.09 -12.59
CA ARG A 141 10.82 -0.67 -13.94
C ARG A 141 9.55 -1.46 -14.28
N GLU A 142 8.77 -1.88 -13.29
CA GLU A 142 7.41 -2.43 -13.42
C GLU A 142 6.34 -1.37 -13.65
N PRO A 143 6.63 -0.13 -13.97
CA PRO A 143 5.95 1.17 -13.80
C PRO A 143 5.02 1.29 -12.58
N ASP A 144 5.40 0.73 -11.42
CA ASP A 144 4.62 0.82 -10.19
C ASP A 144 5.13 1.93 -9.25
N PHE A 145 4.85 3.17 -9.65
CA PHE A 145 5.25 4.36 -8.88
C PHE A 145 4.54 4.47 -7.53
N GLY A 146 3.32 3.94 -7.45
CA GLY A 146 2.53 3.99 -6.23
C GLY A 146 3.16 3.20 -5.10
N THR A 147 3.47 1.93 -5.37
CA THR A 147 4.13 1.04 -4.41
C THR A 147 5.54 1.53 -4.06
N THR A 148 6.30 2.02 -5.04
CA THR A 148 7.63 2.61 -4.79
C THR A 148 7.55 3.79 -3.82
N PHE A 149 6.64 4.73 -4.07
CA PHE A 149 6.45 5.90 -3.20
C PHE A 149 5.98 5.49 -1.80
N LEU A 150 5.06 4.55 -1.70
CA LEU A 150 4.56 4.03 -0.42
C LEU A 150 5.70 3.43 0.42
N ILE A 151 6.50 2.53 -0.16
CA ILE A 151 7.61 1.88 0.53
C ILE A 151 8.64 2.92 0.98
N LEU A 152 9.01 3.86 0.10
CA LEU A 152 9.96 4.93 0.42
C LEU A 152 9.46 5.83 1.55
N ALA A 153 8.19 6.25 1.50
CA ALA A 153 7.58 7.08 2.54
C ALA A 153 7.55 6.36 3.90
N VAL A 154 7.17 5.07 3.91
CA VAL A 154 7.16 4.27 5.14
C VAL A 154 8.58 4.06 5.67
N ALA A 155 9.56 3.74 4.81
CA ALA A 155 10.95 3.57 5.20
C ALA A 155 11.53 4.86 5.81
N LEU A 156 11.24 6.03 5.23
CA LEU A 156 11.62 7.33 5.79
C LEU A 156 11.01 7.56 7.17
N LEU A 157 9.73 7.26 7.34
CA LEU A 157 9.04 7.41 8.63
C LEU A 157 9.59 6.45 9.68
N VAL A 158 9.83 5.18 9.35
CA VAL A 158 10.45 4.21 10.25
C VAL A 158 11.86 4.65 10.64
N THR A 159 12.64 5.17 9.70
CA THR A 159 13.97 5.71 9.93
C THR A 159 13.94 6.92 10.87
N PHE A 160 12.96 7.81 10.67
CA PHE A 160 12.73 8.96 11.56
C PHE A 160 12.38 8.52 12.98
N LEU A 161 11.45 7.58 13.11
CA LEU A 161 11.03 7.01 14.40
C LEU A 161 12.15 6.23 15.07
N GLY A 162 13.05 5.63 14.28
CA GLY A 162 14.24 4.91 14.75
C GLY A 162 15.36 5.81 15.29
N GLY A 163 15.18 7.14 15.24
CA GLY A 163 16.09 8.10 15.86
C GLY A 163 17.18 8.65 14.93
N ALA A 164 17.03 8.48 13.60
CA ALA A 164 17.95 9.14 12.66
C ALA A 164 17.92 10.67 12.82
N PRO A 165 19.04 11.37 12.61
CA PRO A 165 19.14 12.81 12.82
C PRO A 165 18.12 13.62 12.00
N ARG A 166 17.35 14.49 12.63
CA ARG A 166 16.23 15.23 12.02
C ARG A 166 16.65 16.11 10.85
N TRP A 167 17.86 16.67 10.87
CA TRP A 167 18.37 17.52 9.78
C TRP A 167 18.50 16.75 8.46
N ILE A 168 18.71 15.41 8.50
CA ILE A 168 18.77 14.59 7.29
C ILE A 168 17.42 14.63 6.57
N PHE A 169 16.31 14.57 7.31
CA PHE A 169 14.96 14.64 6.72
C PHE A 169 14.66 16.03 6.16
N ALA A 170 15.17 17.09 6.82
CA ALA A 170 15.05 18.45 6.32
C ALA A 170 15.74 18.65 4.96
N ILE A 171 16.78 17.87 4.66
CA ILE A 171 17.48 17.89 3.37
C ILE A 171 16.90 16.84 2.42
N ALA A 172 16.70 15.60 2.89
CA ALA A 172 16.27 14.50 2.04
C ALA A 172 14.85 14.71 1.49
N THR A 173 13.93 15.27 2.27
CA THR A 173 12.55 15.48 1.81
C THR A 173 12.46 16.45 0.63
N PRO A 174 13.05 17.67 0.68
CA PRO A 174 13.10 18.55 -0.48
C PRO A 174 13.88 17.96 -1.67
N ALA A 175 14.99 17.27 -1.41
CA ALA A 175 15.78 16.64 -2.48
C ALA A 175 14.97 15.54 -3.20
N LEU A 176 14.26 14.68 -2.47
CA LEU A 176 13.36 13.68 -3.05
C LEU A 176 12.19 14.34 -3.77
N GLY A 177 11.66 15.43 -3.24
CA GLY A 177 10.65 16.26 -3.90
C GLY A 177 11.15 16.81 -5.24
N ALA A 178 12.36 17.35 -5.27
CA ALA A 178 12.98 17.87 -6.50
C ALA A 178 13.24 16.76 -7.53
N VAL A 179 13.77 15.60 -7.09
CA VAL A 179 13.96 14.43 -7.96
C VAL A 179 12.62 13.92 -8.49
N GLY A 180 11.62 13.82 -7.63
CA GLY A 180 10.26 13.40 -8.02
C GLY A 180 9.62 14.40 -9.01
N PHE A 181 9.79 15.70 -8.78
CA PHE A 181 9.34 16.74 -9.69
C PHE A 181 10.04 16.61 -11.06
N ALA A 182 11.37 16.51 -11.08
CA ALA A 182 12.14 16.32 -12.30
C ALA A 182 11.70 15.07 -13.07
N PHE A 183 11.55 13.95 -12.35
CA PHE A 183 11.10 12.67 -12.90
C PHE A 183 9.69 12.75 -13.56
N VAL A 184 8.80 13.57 -13.01
CA VAL A 184 7.47 13.81 -13.58
C VAL A 184 7.56 14.82 -14.75
N TRP A 185 8.31 15.88 -14.59
CA TRP A 185 8.32 17.01 -15.53
C TRP A 185 8.97 16.67 -16.88
N PHE A 186 10.03 15.89 -16.85
CA PHE A 186 10.76 15.50 -18.07
C PHE A 186 10.10 14.38 -18.87
N GLU A 187 9.05 13.72 -18.34
CA GLU A 187 8.33 12.69 -19.06
C GLU A 187 6.94 13.20 -19.48
N PRO A 188 6.66 13.39 -20.79
CA PRO A 188 5.40 13.97 -21.27
C PRO A 188 4.14 13.25 -20.76
N TYR A 189 4.18 11.92 -20.69
CA TYR A 189 3.05 11.12 -20.21
C TYR A 189 2.75 11.38 -18.73
N ARG A 190 3.79 11.44 -17.87
CA ARG A 190 3.64 11.69 -16.44
C ARG A 190 3.22 13.14 -16.16
N ARG A 191 3.84 14.09 -16.88
CA ARG A 191 3.46 15.50 -16.82
C ARG A 191 1.99 15.70 -17.18
N ALA A 192 1.52 15.06 -18.26
CA ALA A 192 0.13 15.17 -18.67
C ALA A 192 -0.84 14.58 -17.62
N ARG A 193 -0.45 13.52 -16.89
CA ARG A 193 -1.23 13.01 -15.75
C ARG A 193 -1.35 14.00 -14.60
N VAL A 194 -0.27 14.69 -14.27
CA VAL A 194 -0.29 15.71 -13.20
C VAL A 194 -1.10 16.94 -13.63
N LEU A 195 -0.97 17.38 -14.88
CA LEU A 195 -1.75 18.50 -15.41
C LEU A 195 -3.26 18.16 -15.47
N SER A 196 -3.63 16.94 -15.88
CA SER A 196 -5.04 16.51 -15.87
C SER A 196 -5.59 16.31 -14.45
N PHE A 197 -4.74 16.06 -13.47
CA PHE A 197 -5.13 16.06 -12.06
C PHE A 197 -5.43 17.47 -11.55
N LEU A 198 -4.63 18.49 -11.93
CA LEU A 198 -4.84 19.87 -11.53
C LEU A 198 -6.09 20.49 -12.18
N ASN A 199 -6.44 20.06 -13.39
CA ASN A 199 -7.65 20.47 -14.09
C ASN A 199 -8.30 19.29 -14.81
N PRO A 200 -9.05 18.42 -14.08
CA PRO A 200 -9.71 17.25 -14.69
C PRO A 200 -10.73 17.61 -15.76
N ALA A 201 -11.33 18.81 -15.67
CA ALA A 201 -12.32 19.29 -16.63
C ALA A 201 -11.72 19.71 -17.97
N ALA A 202 -10.39 19.88 -18.09
CA ALA A 202 -9.75 20.24 -19.34
C ALA A 202 -9.74 19.08 -20.37
N ASP A 203 -9.78 17.82 -19.91
CA ASP A 203 -9.87 16.62 -20.74
C ASP A 203 -10.84 15.60 -20.11
N PRO A 204 -12.16 15.87 -20.16
CA PRO A 204 -13.16 15.06 -19.45
C PRO A 204 -13.33 13.64 -19.99
N LEU A 205 -12.97 13.39 -21.23
CA LEU A 205 -13.09 12.07 -21.90
C LEU A 205 -11.75 11.31 -21.99
N GLY A 206 -10.63 11.99 -21.69
CA GLY A 206 -9.31 11.41 -21.74
C GLY A 206 -8.70 11.19 -20.35
N LYS A 207 -7.55 11.82 -20.09
CA LYS A 207 -6.76 11.60 -18.87
C LYS A 207 -7.43 12.11 -17.59
N GLY A 208 -8.34 13.10 -17.68
CA GLY A 208 -9.12 13.62 -16.55
C GLY A 208 -10.35 12.78 -16.20
N HIS A 209 -10.75 11.85 -17.10
CA HIS A 209 -12.01 11.10 -16.98
C HIS A 209 -12.16 10.39 -15.62
N GLN A 210 -11.15 9.63 -15.19
CA GLN A 210 -11.22 8.88 -13.93
C GLN A 210 -11.39 9.79 -12.72
N ALA A 211 -10.63 10.88 -12.65
CA ALA A 211 -10.71 11.84 -11.55
C ALA A 211 -12.08 12.56 -11.53
N LEU A 212 -12.57 12.97 -12.68
CA LEU A 212 -13.88 13.63 -12.81
C LEU A 212 -15.02 12.69 -12.40
N GLN A 213 -15.04 11.46 -12.91
CA GLN A 213 -16.08 10.47 -12.58
C GLN A 213 -16.04 10.08 -11.10
N SER A 214 -14.83 10.01 -10.52
CA SER A 214 -14.66 9.76 -9.09
C SER A 214 -15.26 10.89 -8.24
N LEU A 215 -15.03 12.16 -8.60
CA LEU A 215 -15.62 13.31 -7.90
C LEU A 215 -17.14 13.36 -8.07
N ILE A 216 -17.66 13.03 -9.26
CA ILE A 216 -19.10 12.93 -9.50
C ILE A 216 -19.72 11.85 -8.60
N ALA A 217 -19.09 10.67 -8.49
CA ALA A 217 -19.54 9.62 -7.59
C ALA A 217 -19.65 10.12 -6.14
N VAL A 218 -18.58 10.73 -5.64
CA VAL A 218 -18.55 11.28 -4.26
C VAL A 218 -19.63 12.36 -4.08
N GLY A 219 -19.82 13.24 -5.07
CA GLY A 219 -20.84 14.29 -5.02
C GLY A 219 -22.26 13.74 -5.02
N ASN A 220 -22.55 12.71 -5.84
CA ASN A 220 -23.86 12.08 -5.94
C ASN A 220 -24.29 11.36 -4.65
N GLY A 221 -23.30 10.88 -3.85
CA GLY A 221 -23.59 10.15 -2.62
C GLY A 221 -24.27 10.96 -1.53
N GLY A 222 -24.10 12.27 -1.49
CA GLY A 222 -24.69 13.11 -0.43
C GLY A 222 -24.35 12.60 0.97
N LEU A 223 -25.29 12.73 1.92
CA LEU A 223 -25.08 12.31 3.31
C LEU A 223 -25.23 10.78 3.49
N PHE A 224 -26.26 10.17 2.92
CA PHE A 224 -26.63 8.77 3.18
C PHE A 224 -26.42 7.83 1.98
N GLY A 225 -26.00 8.36 0.84
CA GLY A 225 -25.81 7.60 -0.38
C GLY A 225 -27.08 7.31 -1.16
N VAL A 226 -26.91 6.75 -2.35
CA VAL A 226 -28.01 6.32 -3.23
C VAL A 226 -28.51 4.91 -2.91
N GLY A 227 -27.96 4.27 -1.90
CA GLY A 227 -28.25 2.89 -1.51
C GLY A 227 -27.29 1.87 -2.14
N LEU A 228 -27.16 0.71 -1.47
CA LEU A 228 -26.33 -0.40 -1.94
C LEU A 228 -26.81 -0.87 -3.32
N GLY A 229 -25.88 -1.00 -4.26
CA GLY A 229 -26.21 -1.36 -5.64
C GLY A 229 -26.66 -0.19 -6.51
N GLY A 230 -26.91 1.01 -5.96
CA GLY A 230 -27.44 2.17 -6.68
C GLY A 230 -26.42 3.02 -7.41
N SER A 231 -25.11 2.76 -7.28
CA SER A 231 -24.08 3.55 -7.95
C SER A 231 -24.25 3.50 -9.47
N MET A 232 -24.29 4.68 -10.10
CA MET A 232 -24.32 4.82 -11.56
C MET A 232 -22.89 4.73 -12.15
N GLN A 233 -21.90 5.15 -11.39
CA GLN A 233 -20.50 5.21 -11.87
C GLN A 233 -19.89 3.84 -12.12
N LYS A 234 -20.36 2.78 -11.45
CA LYS A 234 -19.95 1.40 -11.73
C LYS A 234 -20.46 0.86 -13.08
N LEU A 235 -21.42 1.52 -13.74
CA LEU A 235 -21.98 1.16 -15.05
C LEU A 235 -21.03 1.50 -16.22
N ASN A 236 -19.72 1.24 -16.06
CA ASN A 236 -18.64 1.54 -17.00
C ASN A 236 -18.28 3.04 -17.15
N TYR A 237 -18.85 3.94 -16.36
CA TYR A 237 -18.41 5.33 -16.34
C TYR A 237 -17.07 5.49 -15.59
N LEU A 238 -16.82 4.70 -14.55
CA LEU A 238 -15.57 4.74 -13.79
C LEU A 238 -14.73 3.48 -14.05
N PRO A 239 -13.65 3.56 -14.85
CA PRO A 239 -12.71 2.47 -15.02
C PRO A 239 -12.10 2.05 -13.68
N GLU A 240 -11.86 0.73 -13.50
CA GLU A 240 -11.26 0.17 -12.29
C GLU A 240 -12.02 0.51 -10.99
N ALA A 241 -13.36 0.65 -11.07
CA ALA A 241 -14.22 0.97 -9.93
C ALA A 241 -14.13 -0.06 -8.79
N HIS A 242 -13.84 -1.33 -9.08
CA HIS A 242 -13.73 -2.42 -8.11
C HIS A 242 -12.33 -2.56 -7.48
N THR A 243 -11.30 -1.91 -8.04
CA THR A 243 -9.91 -1.93 -7.57
C THR A 243 -9.53 -0.61 -6.92
N ASP A 244 -9.03 0.32 -7.71
CA ASP A 244 -8.40 1.55 -7.22
C ASP A 244 -9.40 2.64 -6.81
N PHE A 245 -10.63 2.58 -7.37
CA PHE A 245 -11.69 3.57 -7.14
C PHE A 245 -12.88 3.02 -6.33
N ILE A 246 -12.70 1.89 -5.62
CA ILE A 246 -13.79 1.31 -4.83
C ILE A 246 -14.33 2.28 -3.77
N TYR A 247 -13.49 3.16 -3.24
CA TYR A 247 -13.92 4.18 -2.28
C TYR A 247 -14.89 5.20 -2.90
N ALA A 248 -14.79 5.50 -4.22
CA ALA A 248 -15.77 6.32 -4.92
C ALA A 248 -17.15 5.65 -4.97
N VAL A 249 -17.18 4.32 -5.22
CA VAL A 249 -18.42 3.54 -5.19
C VAL A 249 -19.01 3.50 -3.79
N ILE A 250 -18.18 3.35 -2.74
CA ILE A 250 -18.62 3.40 -1.34
C ILE A 250 -19.22 4.77 -1.04
N ALA A 251 -18.55 5.85 -1.46
CA ALA A 251 -19.00 7.20 -1.26
C ALA A 251 -20.34 7.50 -1.99
N GLU A 252 -20.54 6.96 -3.20
CA GLU A 252 -21.80 7.11 -3.92
C GLU A 252 -22.93 6.29 -3.28
N GLU A 253 -22.68 5.00 -2.91
CA GLU A 253 -23.70 4.10 -2.39
C GLU A 253 -24.05 4.35 -0.92
N ALA A 254 -23.07 4.64 -0.06
CA ALA A 254 -23.25 4.84 1.38
C ALA A 254 -23.06 6.28 1.84
N GLY A 255 -22.77 7.19 0.93
CA GLY A 255 -22.66 8.63 1.17
C GLY A 255 -21.49 9.01 2.09
N LEU A 256 -21.59 10.19 2.67
CA LEU A 256 -20.61 10.70 3.63
C LEU A 256 -20.48 9.78 4.85
N VAL A 257 -21.60 9.22 5.34
CA VAL A 257 -21.59 8.32 6.51
C VAL A 257 -20.72 7.09 6.24
N GLY A 258 -20.88 6.42 5.09
CA GLY A 258 -20.04 5.28 4.70
C GLY A 258 -18.59 5.67 4.50
N SER A 259 -18.34 6.83 3.90
CA SER A 259 -16.99 7.37 3.67
C SER A 259 -16.25 7.64 4.99
N VAL A 260 -16.91 8.28 5.95
CA VAL A 260 -16.36 8.56 7.29
C VAL A 260 -16.15 7.26 8.06
N LEU A 261 -17.06 6.28 7.95
CA LEU A 261 -16.88 4.97 8.60
C LEU A 261 -15.62 4.27 8.11
N VAL A 262 -15.35 4.26 6.80
CA VAL A 262 -14.11 3.69 6.23
C VAL A 262 -12.89 4.41 6.79
N LEU A 263 -12.90 5.74 6.83
CA LEU A 263 -11.81 6.51 7.42
C LEU A 263 -11.62 6.18 8.91
N ALA A 264 -12.70 6.09 9.67
CA ALA A 264 -12.68 5.75 11.09
C ALA A 264 -12.09 4.35 11.36
N LEU A 265 -12.33 3.38 10.48
CA LEU A 265 -11.70 2.06 10.56
C LEU A 265 -10.17 2.16 10.46
N PHE A 266 -9.63 2.96 9.53
CA PHE A 266 -8.17 3.15 9.41
C PHE A 266 -7.58 3.97 10.56
N VAL A 267 -8.32 4.94 11.11
CA VAL A 267 -7.96 5.62 12.36
C VAL A 267 -7.91 4.61 13.52
N GLY A 268 -8.86 3.66 13.57
CA GLY A 268 -8.85 2.55 14.52
C GLY A 268 -7.61 1.66 14.38
N VAL A 269 -7.21 1.32 13.14
CA VAL A 269 -5.97 0.57 12.87
C VAL A 269 -4.75 1.35 13.37
N LEU A 270 -4.67 2.65 13.07
CA LEU A 270 -3.59 3.51 13.54
C LEU A 270 -3.50 3.54 15.07
N TRP A 271 -4.64 3.74 15.73
CA TRP A 271 -4.71 3.80 17.19
C TRP A 271 -4.32 2.48 17.85
N ARG A 272 -4.80 1.34 17.33
CA ARG A 272 -4.44 0.01 17.85
C ARG A 272 -2.97 -0.30 17.62
N GLY A 273 -2.43 -0.06 16.43
CA GLY A 273 -1.01 -0.26 16.12
C GLY A 273 -0.10 0.62 16.97
N TYR A 274 -0.47 1.88 17.17
CA TYR A 274 0.24 2.77 18.09
C TYR A 274 0.22 2.26 19.54
N ARG A 275 -0.94 1.73 20.02
CA ARG A 275 -1.03 1.11 21.35
C ARG A 275 -0.12 -0.11 21.48
N VAL A 276 -0.07 -0.97 20.46
CA VAL A 276 0.86 -2.11 20.44
C VAL A 276 2.29 -1.61 20.54
N ALA A 277 2.70 -0.69 19.66
CA ALA A 277 4.05 -0.13 19.66
C ALA A 277 4.46 0.52 21.00
N ARG A 278 3.52 1.13 21.73
CA ARG A 278 3.78 1.73 23.04
C ARG A 278 3.96 0.72 24.17
N ARG A 279 3.37 -0.47 24.06
CA ARG A 279 3.49 -1.53 25.08
C ARG A 279 4.79 -2.31 24.95
N VAL A 280 5.31 -2.42 23.73
CA VAL A 280 6.54 -3.14 23.45
C VAL A 280 7.76 -2.39 24.01
N ARG A 281 8.62 -3.10 24.75
CA ARG A 281 9.90 -2.57 25.28
C ARG A 281 11.02 -2.69 24.25
N ASP A 282 10.99 -3.73 23.43
CA ASP A 282 11.99 -3.98 22.39
C ASP A 282 11.90 -2.94 21.27
N SER A 283 13.04 -2.32 20.94
CA SER A 283 13.10 -1.26 19.92
C SER A 283 12.81 -1.76 18.51
N PHE A 284 13.20 -3.01 18.19
CA PHE A 284 12.95 -3.59 16.87
C PHE A 284 11.46 -3.86 16.67
N LEU A 285 10.83 -4.54 17.63
CA LEU A 285 9.40 -4.84 17.60
C LEU A 285 8.57 -3.55 17.58
N LYS A 286 8.99 -2.53 18.34
CA LYS A 286 8.35 -1.21 18.35
C LYS A 286 8.36 -0.55 16.96
N LEU A 287 9.51 -0.55 16.28
CA LEU A 287 9.64 0.00 14.93
C LEU A 287 8.88 -0.83 13.91
N CYS A 288 8.88 -2.17 14.02
CA CYS A 288 8.08 -3.04 13.20
C CYS A 288 6.58 -2.76 13.35
N ALA A 289 6.08 -2.66 14.58
CA ALA A 289 4.67 -2.37 14.85
C ALA A 289 4.24 -1.02 14.27
N MET A 290 5.04 0.03 14.48
CA MET A 290 4.76 1.34 13.88
C MET A 290 4.84 1.32 12.37
N GLY A 291 5.88 0.71 11.80
CA GLY A 291 6.09 0.66 10.35
C GLY A 291 4.99 -0.11 9.62
N LEU A 292 4.58 -1.28 10.12
CA LEU A 292 3.49 -2.07 9.55
C LEU A 292 2.14 -1.34 9.66
N THR A 293 1.91 -0.65 10.78
CA THR A 293 0.71 0.18 10.96
C THR A 293 0.69 1.34 9.96
N LEU A 294 1.81 2.06 9.83
CA LEU A 294 1.95 3.18 8.90
C LEU A 294 1.84 2.71 7.45
N LEU A 295 2.35 1.54 7.11
CA LEU A 295 2.21 0.94 5.79
C LEU A 295 0.74 0.83 5.39
N LEU A 296 -0.11 0.24 6.25
CA LEU A 296 -1.54 0.07 5.99
C LEU A 296 -2.29 1.40 5.93
N VAL A 297 -2.00 2.30 6.87
CA VAL A 297 -2.70 3.59 6.97
C VAL A 297 -2.32 4.53 5.84
N ILE A 298 -1.02 4.64 5.50
CA ILE A 298 -0.57 5.51 4.40
C ILE A 298 -1.08 4.98 3.07
N GLN A 299 -1.08 3.65 2.85
CA GLN A 299 -1.67 3.07 1.65
C GLN A 299 -3.16 3.44 1.52
N ALA A 300 -3.92 3.37 2.60
CA ALA A 300 -5.31 3.80 2.61
C ALA A 300 -5.46 5.30 2.32
N LEU A 301 -4.70 6.14 3.00
CA LEU A 301 -4.72 7.60 2.78
C LEU A 301 -4.34 7.97 1.34
N MET A 302 -3.38 7.26 0.74
CA MET A 302 -3.02 7.47 -0.67
C MET A 302 -4.19 7.11 -1.61
N ASN A 303 -4.89 5.99 -1.38
CA ASN A 303 -6.07 5.64 -2.16
C ASN A 303 -7.18 6.69 -2.00
N LEU A 304 -7.53 7.04 -0.78
CA LEU A 304 -8.54 8.07 -0.50
C LEU A 304 -8.18 9.41 -1.17
N SER A 305 -6.91 9.82 -1.08
CA SER A 305 -6.45 11.06 -1.70
C SER A 305 -6.60 11.06 -3.22
N VAL A 306 -6.34 9.92 -3.87
CA VAL A 306 -6.54 9.75 -5.32
C VAL A 306 -8.02 9.85 -5.67
N VAL A 307 -8.89 9.14 -4.95
CA VAL A 307 -10.34 9.13 -5.19
C VAL A 307 -10.96 10.53 -4.99
N LEU A 308 -10.48 11.26 -3.99
CA LEU A 308 -10.93 12.64 -3.72
C LEU A 308 -10.22 13.69 -4.59
N SER A 309 -9.45 13.26 -5.60
CA SER A 309 -8.65 14.16 -6.44
C SER A 309 -7.77 15.14 -5.63
N LEU A 310 -7.19 14.66 -4.53
CA LEU A 310 -6.16 15.37 -3.74
C LEU A 310 -4.75 14.94 -4.13
N ALA A 311 -4.62 13.86 -4.90
CA ALA A 311 -3.36 13.33 -5.41
C ALA A 311 -3.55 12.78 -6.84
N PRO A 312 -2.50 12.80 -7.68
CA PRO A 312 -2.56 12.24 -9.03
C PRO A 312 -2.92 10.75 -8.99
N ASN A 313 -3.70 10.30 -10.00
CA ASN A 313 -4.11 8.90 -10.08
C ASN A 313 -2.90 7.95 -10.11
N LYS A 314 -2.87 7.03 -9.13
CA LYS A 314 -1.89 5.96 -8.99
C LYS A 314 -2.67 4.72 -8.56
N GLY A 315 -2.52 3.63 -9.30
CA GLY A 315 -3.17 2.35 -9.01
C GLY A 315 -2.71 1.75 -7.68
N ILE A 316 -3.30 2.18 -6.58
CA ILE A 316 -3.01 1.68 -5.24
C ILE A 316 -4.33 1.21 -4.63
N PRO A 317 -4.49 -0.09 -4.37
CA PRO A 317 -5.72 -0.61 -3.79
C PRO A 317 -5.89 -0.19 -2.33
N LEU A 318 -7.14 0.02 -1.91
CA LEU A 318 -7.50 0.29 -0.52
C LEU A 318 -7.35 -1.00 0.31
N PRO A 319 -6.50 -1.05 1.35
CA PRO A 319 -6.26 -2.26 2.13
C PRO A 319 -7.54 -2.88 2.66
N PHE A 320 -7.65 -4.22 2.62
CA PHE A 320 -8.77 -5.03 3.09
C PHE A 320 -10.11 -4.84 2.35
N ILE A 321 -10.25 -3.82 1.50
CA ILE A 321 -11.52 -3.42 0.87
C ILE A 321 -11.48 -3.64 -0.64
N SER A 322 -10.47 -3.10 -1.34
CA SER A 322 -10.34 -3.21 -2.79
C SER A 322 -10.23 -4.66 -3.26
N TYR A 323 -10.72 -4.92 -4.48
CA TYR A 323 -10.42 -6.15 -5.18
C TYR A 323 -8.92 -6.25 -5.47
N GLY A 324 -8.32 -7.37 -5.07
CA GLY A 324 -6.90 -7.64 -5.30
C GLY A 324 -6.36 -8.67 -4.31
N GLY A 325 -6.36 -9.96 -4.69
CA GLY A 325 -5.94 -11.06 -3.82
C GLY A 325 -4.55 -10.86 -3.20
N ASN A 326 -3.57 -10.39 -4.00
CA ASN A 326 -2.20 -10.15 -3.52
C ASN A 326 -2.11 -9.03 -2.48
N SER A 327 -2.80 -7.91 -2.73
CA SER A 327 -2.83 -6.79 -1.79
C SER A 327 -3.56 -7.17 -0.50
N LEU A 328 -4.62 -7.97 -0.59
CA LEU A 328 -5.34 -8.49 0.57
C LEU A 328 -4.45 -9.43 1.39
N ILE A 329 -3.72 -10.35 0.75
CA ILE A 329 -2.77 -11.26 1.42
C ILE A 329 -1.66 -10.46 2.11
N ALA A 330 -1.05 -9.46 1.44
CA ALA A 330 0.01 -8.62 2.02
C ALA A 330 -0.50 -7.78 3.21
N SER A 331 -1.72 -7.25 3.11
CA SER A 331 -2.36 -6.50 4.20
C SER A 331 -2.66 -7.39 5.41
N LEU A 332 -3.17 -8.61 5.17
CA LEU A 332 -3.43 -9.60 6.23
C LEU A 332 -2.13 -10.15 6.82
N ALA A 333 -1.06 -10.34 6.01
CA ALA A 333 0.27 -10.69 6.49
C ALA A 333 0.83 -9.60 7.43
N SER A 334 0.70 -8.33 7.05
CA SER A 334 1.08 -7.20 7.90
C SER A 334 0.32 -7.19 9.23
N LEU A 335 -0.97 -7.51 9.20
CA LEU A 335 -1.80 -7.64 10.40
C LEU A 335 -1.39 -8.85 11.25
N GLY A 336 -1.04 -9.98 10.61
CA GLY A 336 -0.51 -11.18 11.29
C GLY A 336 0.76 -10.89 12.08
N LEU A 337 1.70 -10.17 11.47
CA LEU A 337 2.93 -9.72 12.15
C LEU A 337 2.61 -8.75 13.31
N LEU A 338 1.64 -7.83 13.14
CA LEU A 338 1.19 -6.95 14.23
C LEU A 338 0.58 -7.72 15.40
N LEU A 339 -0.16 -8.80 15.10
CA LEU A 339 -0.73 -9.68 16.13
C LEU A 339 0.38 -10.46 16.87
N ALA A 340 1.39 -10.97 16.15
CA ALA A 340 2.56 -11.61 16.75
C ALA A 340 3.27 -10.65 17.71
N ILE A 341 3.60 -9.45 17.26
CA ILE A 341 4.23 -8.41 18.09
C ILE A 341 3.36 -8.07 19.32
N SER A 342 2.03 -8.04 19.17
CA SER A 342 1.13 -7.75 20.27
C SER A 342 1.12 -8.85 21.35
N LYS A 343 1.36 -10.12 20.98
CA LYS A 343 1.52 -11.24 21.92
C LYS A 343 2.85 -11.15 22.66
N GLU A 344 3.95 -10.95 21.91
CA GLU A 344 5.29 -10.75 22.49
C GLU A 344 5.36 -9.53 23.45
N ALA A 345 4.48 -8.54 23.29
CA ALA A 345 4.37 -7.38 24.17
C ALA A 345 3.64 -7.67 25.49
N SER A 346 2.93 -8.78 25.59
CA SER A 346 2.16 -9.17 26.78
C SER A 346 2.90 -10.18 27.67
N GLU A 347 3.98 -10.75 27.15
CA GLU A 347 4.94 -11.57 27.88
C GLU A 347 6.06 -10.69 28.49
#